data_4a7efa9f982389a099b85312bce983ec
#
_entry.id   4a7efa9f982389a099b85312bce983ec
#
_cell.length_a   1.000
_cell.length_b   1.000
_cell.length_c   1.000
_cell.angle_alpha   90.00
_cell.angle_beta   90.00
_cell.angle_gamma   90.00
#
_symmetry.space_group_name_H-M   'P 1'
#
loop_
_entity.id
_entity.type
_entity.pdbx_description
1 polymer ?
#
loop_
_entity_poly.entity_id
_entity_poly.type
_entity_poly.pdbx_seq_one_letter_code
_entity_poly.pdbx_strand_id
1 'polypeptide(L)'
;EGYAYAHAFVGRAAYDWASELTIYLDHNAKKCGLGRKLYEALAERLKDMGVLNLYACIGYPKVEDEYLNKNSAQFHEHLGFRLCGTFENCGYKFNRWYDMIWMEKIIGEHTDDQAPVKPYSYTE
;
A
#
# COMPACT_ATOMS: atom_id res chain seq x y z
N GLU A 1 -12.37 -0.57 -13.88
CA GLU A 1 -11.55 -1.68 -13.42
C GLU A 1 -10.34 -1.20 -12.66
N GLY A 2 -9.61 -2.14 -12.13
CA GLY A 2 -8.43 -1.80 -11.37
C GLY A 2 -7.55 -3.01 -11.17
N TYR A 3 -6.43 -2.78 -10.50
CA TYR A 3 -5.50 -3.86 -10.16
C TYR A 3 -4.78 -3.52 -8.86
N ALA A 4 -4.22 -4.56 -8.23
CA ALA A 4 -3.40 -4.41 -7.05
C ALA A 4 -2.20 -5.33 -7.16
N TYR A 5 -1.07 -4.87 -6.66
CA TYR A 5 0.14 -5.69 -6.63
C TYR A 5 1.00 -5.28 -5.45
N ALA A 6 1.94 -6.18 -5.10
CA ALA A 6 2.88 -5.93 -4.02
C ALA A 6 4.28 -6.23 -4.50
N HIS A 7 5.25 -5.55 -3.90
CA HIS A 7 6.66 -5.81 -4.15
C HIS A 7 7.43 -5.59 -2.85
N ALA A 8 8.71 -5.95 -2.86
CA ALA A 8 9.56 -5.79 -1.66
C ALA A 8 9.59 -4.33 -1.24
N PHE A 9 9.43 -4.07 0.05
CA PHE A 9 9.51 -2.72 0.60
C PHE A 9 10.94 -2.21 0.51
N VAL A 10 11.89 -3.02 0.96
CA VAL A 10 13.32 -2.76 0.82
C VAL A 10 13.97 -4.07 0.38
N GLY A 11 14.82 -4.02 -0.63
CA GLY A 11 15.36 -5.24 -1.24
C GLY A 11 16.48 -5.91 -0.44
N ARG A 12 16.33 -6.03 0.87
CA ARG A 12 17.30 -6.67 1.76
C ARG A 12 16.58 -7.68 2.64
N ALA A 13 17.27 -8.76 2.98
CA ALA A 13 16.69 -9.89 3.70
C ALA A 13 16.05 -9.49 5.04
N ALA A 14 16.61 -8.52 5.74
CA ALA A 14 16.05 -8.06 7.00
C ALA A 14 14.62 -7.55 6.87
N TYR A 15 14.22 -7.16 5.67
CA TYR A 15 12.91 -6.56 5.41
C TYR A 15 11.99 -7.46 4.60
N ASP A 16 12.26 -8.77 4.60
CA ASP A 16 11.45 -9.75 3.86
C ASP A 16 10.02 -9.82 4.35
N TRP A 17 9.76 -9.44 5.61
CA TRP A 17 8.42 -9.48 6.20
C TRP A 17 7.61 -8.21 5.95
N ALA A 18 8.14 -7.31 5.15
CA ALA A 18 7.47 -6.06 4.79
C ALA A 18 7.26 -6.01 3.28
N SER A 19 6.08 -5.54 2.87
CA SER A 19 5.78 -5.39 1.46
C SER A 19 5.15 -4.03 1.21
N GLU A 20 5.50 -3.43 0.10
CA GLU A 20 4.82 -2.24 -0.39
C GLU A 20 3.75 -2.68 -1.36
N LEU A 21 2.53 -2.15 -1.22
CA LEU A 21 1.47 -2.49 -2.14
C LEU A 21 0.96 -1.26 -2.88
N THR A 22 0.43 -1.51 -4.06
CA THR A 22 -0.15 -0.49 -4.91
C THR A 22 -1.52 -0.97 -5.35
N ILE A 23 -2.53 -0.12 -5.20
CA ILE A 23 -3.89 -0.40 -5.64
C ILE A 23 -4.27 0.69 -6.61
N TYR A 24 -4.58 0.31 -7.83
CA TYR A 24 -5.00 1.23 -8.86
C TYR A 24 -6.44 0.94 -9.26
N LEU A 25 -7.27 1.98 -9.29
CA LEU A 25 -8.65 1.87 -9.72
C LEU A 25 -8.88 2.93 -10.78
N ASP A 26 -9.56 2.56 -11.87
CA ASP A 26 -9.98 3.58 -12.81
C ASP A 26 -11.13 4.38 -12.21
N HIS A 27 -11.47 5.48 -12.85
CA HIS A 27 -12.44 6.42 -12.31
C HIS A 27 -13.80 5.76 -12.04
N ASN A 28 -14.22 4.85 -12.90
CA ASN A 28 -15.54 4.22 -12.78
C ASN A 28 -15.58 3.13 -11.71
N ALA A 29 -14.46 2.50 -11.40
CA ALA A 29 -14.42 1.38 -10.47
C ALA A 29 -14.46 1.81 -9.00
N LYS A 30 -14.25 3.09 -8.71
CA LYS A 30 -14.06 3.56 -7.32
C LYS A 30 -15.31 3.41 -6.46
N LYS A 31 -16.48 3.34 -7.06
CA LYS A 31 -17.75 3.34 -6.33
C LYS A 31 -18.34 1.95 -6.11
N CYS A 32 -17.70 0.89 -6.59
CA CYS A 32 -18.29 -0.44 -6.54
C CYS A 32 -17.60 -1.38 -5.55
N GLY A 33 -16.73 -0.86 -4.69
CA GLY A 33 -16.05 -1.67 -3.68
C GLY A 33 -14.93 -2.54 -4.22
N LEU A 34 -14.55 -2.36 -5.49
CA LEU A 34 -13.51 -3.17 -6.11
C LEU A 34 -12.17 -3.00 -5.43
N GLY A 35 -11.83 -1.77 -5.02
CA GLY A 35 -10.56 -1.52 -4.35
C GLY A 35 -10.40 -2.33 -3.06
N ARG A 36 -11.45 -2.39 -2.25
CA ARG A 36 -11.43 -3.18 -1.02
C ARG A 36 -11.29 -4.66 -1.34
N LYS A 37 -11.99 -5.15 -2.35
CA LYS A 37 -11.89 -6.56 -2.74
C LYS A 37 -10.49 -6.92 -3.23
N LEU A 38 -9.88 -6.04 -4.03
CA LEU A 38 -8.51 -6.25 -4.49
C LEU A 38 -7.53 -6.25 -3.33
N TYR A 39 -7.70 -5.30 -2.41
CA TYR A 39 -6.85 -5.22 -1.24
C TYR A 39 -6.98 -6.47 -0.39
N GLU A 40 -8.20 -6.91 -0.11
CA GLU A 40 -8.43 -8.06 0.76
C GLU A 40 -7.82 -9.33 0.18
N ALA A 41 -7.97 -9.53 -1.13
CA ALA A 41 -7.39 -10.68 -1.80
C ALA A 41 -5.86 -10.65 -1.73
N LEU A 42 -5.26 -9.50 -1.98
CA LEU A 42 -3.80 -9.36 -1.94
C LEU A 42 -3.27 -9.51 -0.52
N ALA A 43 -3.90 -8.87 0.44
CA ALA A 43 -3.47 -8.93 1.84
C ALA A 43 -3.55 -10.35 2.40
N GLU A 44 -4.58 -11.10 2.02
CA GLU A 44 -4.72 -12.48 2.45
C GLU A 44 -3.57 -13.33 1.94
N ARG A 45 -3.19 -13.15 0.68
CA ARG A 45 -2.08 -13.89 0.09
C ARG A 45 -0.75 -13.54 0.76
N LEU A 46 -0.54 -12.24 1.02
CA LEU A 46 0.67 -11.79 1.68
C LEU A 46 0.75 -12.33 3.11
N LYS A 47 -0.36 -12.35 3.81
CA LYS A 47 -0.42 -12.93 5.16
C LYS A 47 -0.08 -14.41 5.15
N ASP A 48 -0.59 -15.16 4.16
CA ASP A 48 -0.30 -16.57 4.03
C ASP A 48 1.18 -16.83 3.73
N MET A 49 1.84 -15.89 3.06
CA MET A 49 3.27 -15.97 2.80
C MET A 49 4.12 -15.66 4.05
N GLY A 50 3.52 -15.07 5.07
CA GLY A 50 4.23 -14.69 6.28
C GLY A 50 4.59 -13.23 6.37
N VAL A 51 4.10 -12.39 5.47
CA VAL A 51 4.32 -10.94 5.51
C VAL A 51 3.57 -10.36 6.70
N LEU A 52 4.23 -9.48 7.43
CA LEU A 52 3.69 -8.89 8.66
C LEU A 52 3.35 -7.41 8.54
N ASN A 53 4.03 -6.69 7.64
CA ASN A 53 3.87 -5.25 7.50
C ASN A 53 3.52 -4.91 6.06
N LEU A 54 2.51 -4.07 5.89
CA LEU A 54 2.14 -3.52 4.59
C LEU A 54 2.40 -2.03 4.57
N TYR A 55 2.94 -1.54 3.46
CA TYR A 55 3.24 -0.13 3.27
C TYR A 55 2.62 0.38 1.99
N ALA A 56 2.20 1.63 2.00
CA ALA A 56 1.71 2.32 0.82
C ALA A 56 2.38 3.67 0.73
N CYS A 57 2.91 3.97 -0.46
CA CYS A 57 3.54 5.25 -0.76
C CYS A 57 2.58 6.04 -1.64
N ILE A 58 2.15 7.20 -1.18
CA ILE A 58 1.05 7.94 -1.80
C ILE A 58 1.45 9.38 -2.03
N GLY A 59 1.27 9.86 -3.28
CA GLY A 59 1.40 11.28 -3.56
C GLY A 59 0.29 12.04 -2.84
N TYR A 60 0.65 13.13 -2.18
CA TYR A 60 -0.27 13.82 -1.30
C TYR A 60 -0.21 15.33 -1.52
N PRO A 61 -1.29 15.96 -2.01
CA PRO A 61 -1.29 17.39 -2.21
C PRO A 61 -1.55 18.10 -0.87
N LYS A 62 -0.86 19.23 -0.64
CA LYS A 62 -1.18 20.08 0.50
C LYS A 62 -2.58 20.64 0.34
N VAL A 63 -2.92 21.03 -0.89
CA VAL A 63 -4.26 21.47 -1.28
C VAL A 63 -4.65 20.67 -2.50
N GLU A 64 -5.82 20.07 -2.48
CA GLU A 64 -6.29 19.28 -3.62
C GLU A 64 -6.41 20.14 -4.86
N ASP A 65 -6.04 19.56 -6.01
CA ASP A 65 -6.15 20.26 -7.29
C ASP A 65 -6.72 19.30 -8.34
N GLU A 66 -6.70 19.74 -9.61
CA GLU A 66 -7.29 18.96 -10.69
C GLU A 66 -6.51 17.68 -11.02
N TYR A 67 -5.28 17.54 -10.52
CA TYR A 67 -4.44 16.39 -10.82
C TYR A 67 -4.35 15.40 -9.68
N LEU A 68 -4.42 15.89 -8.43
CA LEU A 68 -4.18 15.04 -7.28
C LEU A 68 -5.13 15.43 -6.14
N ASN A 69 -5.70 14.43 -5.51
CA ASN A 69 -6.58 14.64 -4.36
C ASN A 69 -6.17 13.70 -3.22
N LYS A 70 -6.88 13.76 -2.11
CA LYS A 70 -6.57 12.98 -0.92
C LYS A 70 -7.33 11.66 -0.84
N ASN A 71 -7.99 11.27 -1.92
CA ASN A 71 -8.85 10.08 -1.92
C ASN A 71 -8.07 8.80 -1.64
N SER A 72 -6.87 8.66 -2.20
CA SER A 72 -6.08 7.46 -1.99
C SER A 72 -5.65 7.32 -0.53
N ALA A 73 -5.24 8.41 0.11
CA ALA A 73 -4.88 8.38 1.52
C ALA A 73 -6.09 8.02 2.38
N GLN A 74 -7.25 8.62 2.09
CA GLN A 74 -8.48 8.32 2.80
C GLN A 74 -8.90 6.86 2.62
N PHE A 75 -8.75 6.34 1.40
CA PHE A 75 -9.05 4.94 1.11
C PHE A 75 -8.19 4.00 1.95
N HIS A 76 -6.89 4.27 2.01
CA HIS A 76 -5.98 3.43 2.81
C HIS A 76 -6.29 3.56 4.30
N GLU A 77 -6.68 4.74 4.76
CA GLU A 77 -7.10 4.92 6.14
C GLU A 77 -8.30 4.05 6.47
N HIS A 78 -9.28 3.99 5.57
CA HIS A 78 -10.45 3.13 5.74
C HIS A 78 -10.08 1.65 5.75
N LEU A 79 -8.99 1.27 5.10
CA LEU A 79 -8.50 -0.11 5.13
C LEU A 79 -7.71 -0.43 6.41
N GLY A 80 -7.47 0.56 7.26
CA GLY A 80 -6.77 0.36 8.51
C GLY A 80 -5.30 0.76 8.49
N PHE A 81 -4.85 1.43 7.43
CA PHE A 81 -3.50 1.98 7.39
C PHE A 81 -3.42 3.25 8.22
N ARG A 82 -2.24 3.50 8.79
CA ARG A 82 -1.98 4.73 9.52
C ARG A 82 -0.85 5.50 8.86
N LEU A 83 -0.86 6.82 9.02
CA LEU A 83 0.20 7.67 8.50
C LEU A 83 1.49 7.46 9.28
N CYS A 84 2.57 7.19 8.59
CA CYS A 84 3.90 7.02 9.19
C CYS A 84 4.74 8.26 9.06
N GLY A 85 4.68 8.94 7.93
CA GLY A 85 5.51 10.09 7.70
C GLY A 85 5.19 10.80 6.41
N THR A 86 5.67 12.02 6.29
CA THR A 86 5.43 12.88 5.15
C THR A 86 6.77 13.41 4.62
N PHE A 87 6.97 13.29 3.31
CA PHE A 87 8.10 13.93 2.65
C PHE A 87 7.57 15.14 1.89
N GLU A 88 8.01 16.31 2.28
CA GLU A 88 7.46 17.56 1.72
C GLU A 88 8.14 17.89 0.40
N ASN A 89 7.31 18.28 -0.58
CA ASN A 89 7.78 18.76 -1.87
C ASN A 89 8.83 17.85 -2.52
N CYS A 90 8.61 16.54 -2.44
CA CYS A 90 9.58 15.60 -2.97
C CYS A 90 9.24 15.13 -4.39
N GLY A 91 8.05 15.43 -4.90
CA GLY A 91 7.64 15.07 -6.24
C GLY A 91 7.25 16.30 -7.05
N TYR A 92 7.77 16.39 -8.27
CA TYR A 92 7.47 17.53 -9.15
C TYR A 92 6.83 17.01 -10.42
N LYS A 93 5.57 17.41 -10.66
CA LYS A 93 4.88 17.08 -11.91
C LYS A 93 3.77 18.11 -12.16
N PHE A 94 3.37 18.24 -13.40
CA PHE A 94 2.35 19.22 -13.80
C PHE A 94 2.72 20.63 -13.34
N ASN A 95 4.04 20.95 -13.34
CA ASN A 95 4.59 22.23 -12.90
C ASN A 95 4.27 22.56 -11.44
N ARG A 96 4.06 21.53 -10.61
CA ARG A 96 3.70 21.68 -9.19
C ARG A 96 4.49 20.71 -8.34
N TRP A 97 4.73 21.10 -7.10
CA TRP A 97 5.36 20.23 -6.11
C TRP A 97 4.30 19.55 -5.29
N TYR A 98 4.51 18.27 -5.04
CA TYR A 98 3.62 17.46 -4.22
C TYR A 98 4.40 16.80 -3.10
N ASP A 99 3.72 16.58 -1.99
CA ASP A 99 4.26 15.79 -0.91
C ASP A 99 4.09 14.30 -1.24
N MET A 100 4.78 13.47 -0.48
CA MET A 100 4.60 12.03 -0.53
C MET A 100 4.44 11.55 0.90
N ILE A 101 3.44 10.71 1.14
CA ILE A 101 3.26 10.13 2.47
C ILE A 101 3.47 8.63 2.41
N TRP A 102 3.90 8.08 3.53
CA TRP A 102 3.96 6.64 3.74
C TRP A 102 2.92 6.25 4.77
N MET A 103 2.16 5.20 4.45
CA MET A 103 1.17 4.64 5.35
C MET A 103 1.52 3.19 5.62
N GLU A 104 1.14 2.69 6.80
CA GLU A 104 1.54 1.38 7.28
C GLU A 104 0.35 0.65 7.87
N LYS A 105 0.30 -0.66 7.65
CA LYS A 105 -0.66 -1.52 8.35
C LYS A 105 0.05 -2.80 8.77
N ILE A 106 -0.07 -3.15 10.06
CA ILE A 106 0.46 -4.40 10.58
C ILE A 106 -0.60 -5.47 10.43
N ILE A 107 -0.25 -6.59 9.77
CA ILE A 107 -1.21 -7.66 9.51
C ILE A 107 -0.86 -8.98 10.18
N GLY A 108 0.24 -9.03 10.91
CA GLY A 108 0.64 -10.25 11.61
C GLY A 108 1.42 -9.93 12.86
N GLU A 109 1.66 -10.94 13.65
CA GLU A 109 2.33 -10.79 14.94
C GLU A 109 3.84 -10.91 14.78
N HIS A 110 4.57 -9.96 15.35
CA HIS A 110 6.04 -9.97 15.34
C HIS A 110 6.53 -10.77 16.53
N THR A 111 7.38 -11.76 16.27
CA THR A 111 7.95 -12.61 17.31
C THR A 111 9.46 -12.63 17.20
N ASP A 112 10.13 -12.99 18.30
CA ASP A 112 11.59 -13.08 18.31
C ASP A 112 12.10 -14.23 17.45
N ASP A 113 11.31 -15.26 17.26
CA ASP A 113 11.65 -16.45 16.50
C ASP A 113 10.79 -16.51 15.24
N GLN A 114 10.99 -15.54 14.35
CA GLN A 114 10.13 -15.33 13.23
C GLN A 114 10.38 -16.32 12.10
N ALA A 115 9.32 -17.00 11.66
CA ALA A 115 9.41 -17.92 10.53
C ALA A 115 9.73 -17.16 9.25
N PRO A 116 10.52 -17.75 8.34
CA PRO A 116 10.83 -17.11 7.06
C PRO A 116 9.59 -16.91 6.20
N VAL A 117 9.64 -15.89 5.36
CA VAL A 117 8.59 -15.65 4.37
C VAL A 117 8.71 -16.71 3.28
N LYS A 118 7.58 -17.21 2.84
CA LYS A 118 7.50 -18.22 1.78
C LYS A 118 7.03 -17.59 0.48
N PRO A 119 7.49 -18.09 -0.67
CA PRO A 119 6.92 -17.64 -1.94
C PRO A 119 5.45 -18.06 -2.02
N TYR A 120 4.66 -17.28 -2.74
CA TYR A 120 3.25 -17.62 -2.96
C TYR A 120 3.15 -18.92 -3.75
N SER A 121 2.34 -19.84 -3.25
CA SER A 121 2.16 -21.14 -3.88
C SER A 121 0.80 -21.18 -4.55
N TYR A 122 0.79 -21.49 -5.85
CA TYR A 122 -0.46 -21.72 -6.58
C TYR A 122 -0.89 -23.14 -6.29
N THR A 123 -2.01 -23.28 -5.62
CA THR A 123 -2.59 -24.60 -5.41
C THR A 123 -3.90 -24.68 -6.19
N GLU A 124 -4.06 -25.76 -6.90
CA GLU A 124 -5.23 -25.99 -7.72
C GLU A 124 -6.37 -26.61 -6.91
#